data_c2b2844cadf7be9a605a9480b49c13c5
#
_entry.id   c2b2844cadf7be9a605a9480b49c13c5
#
_cell.length_a   1.000
_cell.length_b   1.000
_cell.length_c   1.000
_cell.angle_alpha   90.00
_cell.angle_beta   90.00
_cell.angle_gamma   90.00
#
_symmetry.space_group_name_H-M   'P 1'
#
loop_
_entity.id
_entity.type
_entity.pdbx_description
1 polymer ?
#
loop_
_entity_poly.entity_id
_entity_poly.type
_entity_poly.pdbx_seq_one_letter_code
_entity_poly.pdbx_strand_id
1 'polypeptide(L)'
;MENILKNKKAMFLLILLLIIAICVGISYAIWTFTTSQTNSNQMATGCLNLQITNDTNEIRLENSFPLTDEDGMKTTPYTFTITNTCDTFVSYEIALGMTNQTTLDSQYLVAVLDYNAIQTLDNYEETTIDGYKEGRILQKGSLSGGDEVTYNLRLW
;
A
#
# COMPACT_ATOMS: atom_id res chain seq x y z
N MET A 1 -37.99 22.58 33.07
CA MET A 1 -37.06 21.45 33.08
C MET A 1 -37.10 20.60 34.37
N GLU A 2 -37.42 21.15 35.51
CA GLU A 2 -37.45 20.39 36.78
C GLU A 2 -38.47 19.27 36.88
N ASN A 3 -39.63 19.36 36.21
CA ASN A 3 -40.66 18.33 36.26
C ASN A 3 -40.36 17.04 35.46
N ILE A 4 -39.42 17.07 34.56
CA ILE A 4 -39.03 15.90 33.74
C ILE A 4 -38.10 14.97 34.54
N LEU A 5 -37.25 15.55 35.39
CA LEU A 5 -36.33 14.81 36.27
C LEU A 5 -37.04 14.08 37.44
N LYS A 6 -38.22 14.49 37.82
CA LYS A 6 -39.03 13.82 38.87
C LYS A 6 -39.78 12.57 38.35
N ASN A 7 -39.96 12.44 37.05
CA ASN A 7 -40.64 11.30 36.47
C ASN A 7 -39.63 10.22 36.03
N LYS A 8 -39.49 9.16 36.82
CA LYS A 8 -38.56 8.06 36.56
C LYS A 8 -38.68 7.47 35.14
N LYS A 9 -39.89 7.42 34.58
CA LYS A 9 -40.14 6.95 33.23
C LYS A 9 -39.60 7.93 32.18
N ALA A 10 -39.79 9.23 32.38
CA ALA A 10 -39.26 10.27 31.46
C ALA A 10 -37.74 10.33 31.51
N MET A 11 -37.11 10.17 32.66
CA MET A 11 -35.67 10.11 32.84
C MET A 11 -35.09 8.87 32.14
N PHE A 12 -35.72 7.71 32.29
CA PHE A 12 -35.29 6.48 31.57
C PHE A 12 -35.36 6.63 30.05
N LEU A 13 -36.41 7.24 29.52
CA LEU A 13 -36.62 7.51 28.11
C LEU A 13 -35.57 8.47 27.55
N LEU A 14 -35.19 9.48 28.32
CA LEU A 14 -34.16 10.46 27.97
C LEU A 14 -32.76 9.80 27.92
N ILE A 15 -32.44 8.92 28.88
CA ILE A 15 -31.19 8.16 28.91
C ILE A 15 -31.13 7.22 27.71
N LEU A 16 -32.22 6.52 27.40
CA LEU A 16 -32.31 5.62 26.26
C LEU A 16 -32.07 6.36 24.93
N LEU A 17 -32.66 7.55 24.78
CA LEU A 17 -32.49 8.39 23.59
C LEU A 17 -31.06 8.89 23.43
N LEU A 18 -30.39 9.22 24.55
CA LEU A 18 -29.00 9.63 24.59
C LEU A 18 -28.06 8.48 24.16
N ILE A 19 -28.32 7.25 24.63
CA ILE A 19 -27.55 6.05 24.22
C ILE A 19 -27.71 5.81 22.72
N ILE A 20 -28.92 5.90 22.19
CA ILE A 20 -29.17 5.72 20.74
C ILE A 20 -28.39 6.77 19.92
N ALA A 21 -28.42 8.03 20.34
CA ALA A 21 -27.69 9.10 19.66
C ALA A 21 -26.15 8.87 19.64
N ILE A 22 -25.59 8.37 20.75
CA ILE A 22 -24.17 8.01 20.84
C ILE A 22 -23.87 6.83 19.90
N CYS A 23 -24.68 5.77 19.88
CA CYS A 23 -24.48 4.62 19.00
C CYS A 23 -24.54 4.99 17.51
N VAL A 24 -25.48 5.85 17.12
CA VAL A 24 -25.58 6.37 15.74
C VAL A 24 -24.37 7.22 15.38
N GLY A 25 -23.92 8.09 16.30
CA GLY A 25 -22.72 8.93 16.09
C GLY A 25 -21.46 8.12 15.90
N ILE A 26 -21.23 7.09 16.71
CA ILE A 26 -20.07 6.18 16.59
C ILE A 26 -20.14 5.38 15.29
N SER A 27 -21.32 4.85 14.95
CA SER A 27 -21.52 4.09 13.69
C SER A 27 -21.27 4.95 12.45
N TYR A 28 -21.71 6.21 12.46
CA TYR A 28 -21.46 7.15 11.38
C TYR A 28 -19.97 7.51 11.25
N ALA A 29 -19.28 7.72 12.37
CA ALA A 29 -17.84 8.00 12.38
C ALA A 29 -17.02 6.83 11.82
N ILE A 30 -17.36 5.58 12.20
CA ILE A 30 -16.70 4.39 11.68
C ILE A 30 -16.98 4.23 10.18
N TRP A 31 -18.22 4.48 9.74
CA TRP A 31 -18.61 4.35 8.33
C TRP A 31 -17.92 5.39 7.45
N THR A 32 -17.81 6.65 7.89
CA THR A 32 -17.07 7.70 7.16
C THR A 32 -15.56 7.42 7.11
N PHE A 33 -14.99 6.81 8.15
CA PHE A 33 -13.58 6.44 8.17
C PHE A 33 -13.26 5.29 7.20
N THR A 34 -14.18 4.33 7.04
CA THR A 34 -14.00 3.18 6.12
C THR A 34 -14.33 3.50 4.66
N THR A 35 -15.20 4.50 4.37
CA THR A 35 -15.58 4.84 2.99
C THR A 35 -14.62 5.81 2.29
N SER A 36 -13.69 6.43 3.01
CA SER A 36 -12.73 7.38 2.40
C SER A 36 -11.48 6.74 1.78
N GLN A 37 -11.40 5.41 1.71
CA GLN A 37 -10.24 4.68 1.18
C GLN A 37 -10.39 4.23 -0.29
N THR A 38 -11.09 4.98 -1.13
CA THR A 38 -11.23 4.66 -2.57
C THR A 38 -10.19 5.34 -3.49
N ASN A 39 -9.13 5.92 -2.95
CA ASN A 39 -7.98 6.36 -3.74
C ASN A 39 -6.73 5.67 -3.23
N SER A 40 -6.24 4.73 -4.04
CA SER A 40 -4.94 4.09 -3.90
C SER A 40 -3.85 5.16 -3.67
N ASN A 41 -2.97 4.91 -2.71
CA ASN A 41 -1.73 5.61 -2.42
C ASN A 41 -1.76 6.84 -1.50
N GLN A 42 -2.75 7.03 -0.64
CA GLN A 42 -2.61 7.96 0.47
C GLN A 42 -3.06 7.33 1.79
N MET A 43 -2.12 6.73 2.51
CA MET A 43 -2.27 6.55 3.95
C MET A 43 -1.91 7.87 4.62
N ALA A 44 -2.91 8.69 4.93
CA ALA A 44 -2.75 9.86 5.76
C ALA A 44 -3.11 9.53 7.20
N THR A 45 -2.18 8.97 7.94
CA THR A 45 -2.22 9.04 9.40
C THR A 45 -1.07 9.93 9.84
N GLY A 46 -1.36 11.19 10.10
CA GLY A 46 -0.35 12.16 10.51
C GLY A 46 0.79 12.23 9.48
N CYS A 47 1.53 13.05 9.22
CA CYS A 47 2.69 13.22 8.35
C CYS A 47 3.35 11.93 7.81
N LEU A 48 2.67 11.08 7.04
CA LEU A 48 3.20 9.97 6.27
C LEU A 48 3.09 10.34 4.79
N ASN A 49 4.09 11.04 4.27
CA ASN A 49 4.15 11.39 2.87
C ASN A 49 5.39 10.75 2.23
N LEU A 50 5.20 9.54 1.68
CA LEU A 50 6.18 8.93 0.79
C LEU A 50 5.88 9.42 -0.62
N GLN A 51 6.81 10.16 -1.19
CA GLN A 51 6.75 10.57 -2.57
C GLN A 51 7.59 9.59 -3.41
N ILE A 52 6.97 9.01 -4.44
CA ILE A 52 7.68 8.19 -5.42
C ILE A 52 7.88 9.05 -6.66
N THR A 53 9.14 9.26 -7.01
CA THR A 53 9.53 9.90 -8.27
C THR A 53 10.17 8.83 -9.15
N ASN A 54 9.61 8.59 -10.33
CA ASN A 54 10.13 7.64 -11.29
C ASN A 54 10.87 8.35 -12.41
N ASP A 55 11.95 7.75 -12.85
CA ASP A 55 12.59 8.09 -14.12
C ASP A 55 11.82 7.43 -15.26
N THR A 56 11.95 7.96 -16.47
CA THR A 56 11.05 7.70 -17.61
C THR A 56 11.16 6.32 -18.28
N ASN A 57 11.87 5.38 -17.70
CA ASN A 57 12.07 4.06 -18.27
C ASN A 57 10.95 3.10 -17.85
N GLU A 58 10.12 2.67 -18.80
CA GLU A 58 9.17 1.58 -18.59
C GLU A 58 9.86 0.23 -18.91
N ILE A 59 9.64 -0.77 -18.06
CA ILE A 59 10.00 -2.16 -18.44
C ILE A 59 8.82 -2.72 -19.23
N ARG A 60 9.08 -3.08 -20.50
CA ARG A 60 8.10 -3.72 -21.38
C ARG A 60 8.55 -5.13 -21.72
N LEU A 61 7.80 -6.11 -21.31
CA LEU A 61 8.04 -7.54 -21.58
C LEU A 61 7.11 -8.08 -22.69
N GLU A 62 6.70 -7.24 -23.64
CA GLU A 62 5.87 -7.64 -24.78
C GLU A 62 6.69 -8.47 -25.77
N ASN A 63 6.21 -9.67 -26.10
CA ASN A 63 6.86 -10.61 -27.03
C ASN A 63 8.33 -10.91 -26.66
N SER A 64 8.67 -10.87 -25.38
CA SER A 64 10.02 -11.11 -24.92
C SER A 64 10.33 -12.61 -24.95
N PHE A 65 11.51 -12.97 -25.45
CA PHE A 65 12.06 -14.32 -25.29
C PHE A 65 12.63 -14.45 -23.87
N PRO A 66 12.63 -15.67 -23.30
CA PRO A 66 13.33 -15.92 -22.05
C PRO A 66 14.80 -15.50 -22.16
N LEU A 67 15.24 -14.66 -21.22
CA LEU A 67 16.64 -14.24 -21.13
C LEU A 67 17.38 -15.13 -20.12
N THR A 68 18.70 -15.24 -20.31
CA THR A 68 19.56 -15.77 -19.24
C THR A 68 19.69 -14.72 -18.14
N ASP A 69 20.03 -15.14 -16.93
CA ASP A 69 20.24 -14.23 -15.81
C ASP A 69 21.34 -13.20 -16.12
N GLU A 70 22.39 -13.64 -16.84
CA GLU A 70 23.48 -12.74 -17.26
C GLU A 70 22.98 -11.64 -18.20
N ASP A 71 22.10 -11.95 -19.12
CA ASP A 71 21.54 -10.97 -20.06
C ASP A 71 20.44 -10.13 -19.41
N GLY A 72 19.62 -10.73 -18.55
CA GLY A 72 18.61 -10.02 -17.75
C GLY A 72 19.22 -8.94 -16.88
N MET A 73 20.36 -9.22 -16.25
CA MET A 73 21.10 -8.24 -15.42
C MET A 73 21.71 -7.09 -16.23
N LYS A 74 21.87 -7.25 -17.56
CA LYS A 74 22.33 -6.18 -18.46
C LYS A 74 21.20 -5.27 -18.95
N THR A 75 19.94 -5.64 -18.73
CA THR A 75 18.79 -4.81 -19.15
C THR A 75 18.78 -3.48 -18.44
N THR A 76 18.21 -2.46 -19.09
CA THR A 76 18.02 -1.16 -18.48
C THR A 76 17.02 -1.26 -17.31
N PRO A 77 17.40 -0.86 -16.09
CA PRO A 77 16.51 -0.95 -14.97
C PRO A 77 15.40 0.12 -15.03
N TYR A 78 14.28 -0.18 -14.39
CA TYR A 78 13.33 0.83 -13.98
C TYR A 78 13.82 1.46 -12.67
N THR A 79 14.16 2.74 -12.72
CA THR A 79 14.71 3.47 -11.57
C THR A 79 13.63 4.34 -10.95
N PHE A 80 13.50 4.29 -9.63
CA PHE A 80 12.59 5.13 -8.87
C PHE A 80 13.19 5.51 -7.52
N THR A 81 12.79 6.68 -7.02
CA THR A 81 13.26 7.22 -5.73
C THR A 81 12.07 7.33 -4.79
N ILE A 82 12.25 6.87 -3.57
CA ILE A 82 11.29 7.03 -2.47
C ILE A 82 11.86 8.10 -1.54
N THR A 83 11.11 9.16 -1.30
CA THR A 83 11.48 10.25 -0.40
C THR A 83 10.51 10.31 0.77
N ASN A 84 11.01 10.32 1.99
CA ASN A 84 10.22 10.61 3.18
C ASN A 84 10.19 12.13 3.40
N THR A 85 9.09 12.77 3.06
CA THR A 85 8.94 14.24 3.19
C THR A 85 8.49 14.69 4.59
N CYS A 86 8.42 13.76 5.55
CA CYS A 86 8.07 14.03 6.94
C CYS A 86 9.31 14.16 7.81
N ASP A 87 9.15 14.71 9.01
CA ASP A 87 10.22 14.81 10.01
C ASP A 87 10.36 13.55 10.88
N THR A 88 9.50 12.52 10.63
CA THR A 88 9.46 11.29 11.42
C THR A 88 9.92 10.09 10.61
N PHE A 89 10.38 9.05 11.32
CA PHE A 89 10.74 7.77 10.75
C PHE A 89 9.53 7.05 10.14
N VAL A 90 9.70 6.45 8.95
CA VAL A 90 8.68 5.72 8.21
C VAL A 90 9.21 4.36 7.77
N SER A 91 8.44 3.29 8.01
CA SER A 91 8.68 1.98 7.40
C SER A 91 7.83 1.83 6.14
N TYR A 92 8.38 1.17 5.11
CA TYR A 92 7.70 0.94 3.84
C TYR A 92 7.98 -0.45 3.29
N GLU A 93 7.13 -0.90 2.40
CA GLU A 93 7.29 -2.13 1.63
C GLU A 93 7.16 -1.80 0.14
N ILE A 94 8.05 -2.37 -0.67
CA ILE A 94 8.01 -2.31 -2.13
C ILE A 94 7.45 -3.63 -2.59
N ALA A 95 6.29 -3.59 -3.23
CA ALA A 95 5.64 -4.78 -3.75
C ALA A 95 5.36 -4.65 -5.24
N LEU A 96 5.53 -5.76 -5.97
CA LEU A 96 5.15 -5.89 -7.37
C LEU A 96 3.79 -6.58 -7.46
N GLY A 97 2.82 -5.92 -8.10
CA GLY A 97 1.48 -6.45 -8.34
C GLY A 97 1.29 -6.93 -9.77
N MET A 98 0.78 -8.15 -9.93
CA MET A 98 0.40 -8.70 -11.23
C MET A 98 -1.09 -8.49 -11.45
N THR A 99 -1.45 -7.86 -12.57
CA THR A 99 -2.85 -7.61 -12.92
C THR A 99 -3.55 -8.86 -13.45
N ASN A 100 -4.89 -8.86 -13.47
CA ASN A 100 -5.68 -9.94 -14.08
C ASN A 100 -5.42 -10.12 -15.60
N GLN A 101 -4.84 -9.13 -16.25
CA GLN A 101 -4.48 -9.18 -17.67
C GLN A 101 -3.11 -9.83 -17.91
N THR A 102 -2.30 -10.00 -16.86
CA THR A 102 -1.00 -10.63 -16.95
C THR A 102 -1.17 -12.12 -17.21
N THR A 103 -0.68 -12.59 -18.35
CA THR A 103 -0.73 -14.00 -18.76
C THR A 103 0.51 -14.79 -18.34
N LEU A 104 1.60 -14.08 -18.00
CA LEU A 104 2.83 -14.69 -17.49
C LEU A 104 2.64 -15.11 -16.04
N ASP A 105 3.08 -16.31 -15.71
CA ASP A 105 3.05 -16.83 -14.34
C ASP A 105 4.29 -16.34 -13.56
N SER A 106 4.14 -16.05 -12.29
CA SER A 106 5.21 -15.55 -11.40
C SER A 106 6.44 -16.46 -11.32
N GLN A 107 6.28 -17.77 -11.53
CA GLN A 107 7.38 -18.75 -11.59
C GLN A 107 8.32 -18.56 -12.80
N TYR A 108 7.86 -17.87 -13.84
CA TYR A 108 8.66 -17.62 -15.07
C TYR A 108 9.15 -16.16 -15.16
N LEU A 109 8.83 -15.34 -14.20
CA LEU A 109 9.24 -13.94 -14.15
C LEU A 109 10.31 -13.76 -13.08
N VAL A 110 11.51 -13.41 -13.50
CA VAL A 110 12.59 -13.03 -12.59
C VAL A 110 12.46 -11.55 -12.25
N ALA A 111 12.54 -11.21 -10.97
CA ALA A 111 12.52 -9.86 -10.48
C ALA A 111 13.73 -9.60 -9.58
N VAL A 112 14.48 -8.53 -9.87
CA VAL A 112 15.63 -8.13 -9.07
C VAL A 112 15.53 -6.64 -8.74
N LEU A 113 15.52 -6.34 -7.45
CA LEU A 113 15.56 -4.97 -6.95
C LEU A 113 16.96 -4.72 -6.38
N ASP A 114 17.72 -3.81 -6.99
CA ASP A 114 19.11 -3.47 -6.67
C ASP A 114 20.03 -4.70 -6.60
N TYR A 115 20.50 -5.02 -5.39
CA TYR A 115 21.45 -6.11 -5.13
C TYR A 115 20.78 -7.34 -4.53
N ASN A 116 19.46 -7.46 -4.60
CA ASN A 116 18.77 -8.64 -4.13
C ASN A 116 19.22 -9.87 -4.94
N ALA A 117 19.05 -11.06 -4.35
CA ALA A 117 19.35 -12.30 -5.05
C ALA A 117 18.50 -12.42 -6.31
N ILE A 118 19.10 -12.96 -7.38
CA ILE A 118 18.37 -13.30 -8.60
C ILE A 118 17.43 -14.45 -8.27
N GLN A 119 16.15 -14.23 -8.39
CA GLN A 119 15.13 -15.24 -8.11
C GLN A 119 13.85 -14.93 -8.88
N THR A 120 13.05 -15.98 -9.11
CA THR A 120 11.73 -15.83 -9.72
C THR A 120 10.74 -15.17 -8.74
N LEU A 121 9.75 -14.51 -9.30
CA LEU A 121 8.83 -13.66 -8.53
C LEU A 121 8.02 -14.48 -7.49
N ASP A 122 7.73 -15.75 -7.76
CA ASP A 122 7.05 -16.66 -6.83
C ASP A 122 7.85 -16.98 -5.55
N ASN A 123 9.17 -16.78 -5.55
CA ASN A 123 10.03 -16.96 -4.37
C ASN A 123 10.02 -15.76 -3.40
N TYR A 124 9.42 -14.65 -3.78
CA TYR A 124 9.24 -13.51 -2.88
C TYR A 124 8.01 -13.70 -1.98
N GLU A 125 8.02 -13.02 -0.83
CA GLU A 125 6.93 -13.05 0.15
C GLU A 125 5.62 -12.59 -0.49
N GLU A 126 4.56 -13.41 -0.35
CA GLU A 126 3.25 -13.11 -0.91
C GLU A 126 2.55 -12.01 -0.09
N THR A 127 1.88 -11.10 -0.80
CA THR A 127 1.06 -10.06 -0.20
C THR A 127 -0.19 -9.82 -1.02
N THR A 128 -1.22 -9.27 -0.39
CA THR A 128 -2.45 -8.90 -1.08
C THR A 128 -2.40 -7.42 -1.45
N ILE A 129 -2.53 -7.14 -2.75
CA ILE A 129 -2.64 -5.78 -3.28
C ILE A 129 -4.03 -5.64 -3.89
N ASP A 130 -4.82 -4.68 -3.42
CA ASP A 130 -6.19 -4.49 -3.89
C ASP A 130 -6.22 -4.21 -5.41
N GLY A 131 -7.08 -4.94 -6.13
CA GLY A 131 -7.18 -4.84 -7.59
C GLY A 131 -6.16 -5.66 -8.40
N TYR A 132 -5.24 -6.37 -7.75
CA TYR A 132 -4.26 -7.23 -8.41
C TYR A 132 -4.52 -8.71 -8.15
N LYS A 133 -4.18 -9.54 -9.14
CA LYS A 133 -4.32 -11.02 -9.05
C LYS A 133 -3.35 -11.61 -8.03
N GLU A 134 -2.14 -11.08 -7.99
CA GLU A 134 -1.04 -11.56 -7.18
C GLU A 134 -0.17 -10.36 -6.78
N GLY A 135 0.36 -10.36 -5.55
CA GLY A 135 1.29 -9.37 -5.05
C GLY A 135 2.50 -10.05 -4.39
N ARG A 136 3.69 -9.51 -4.64
CA ARG A 136 4.94 -10.02 -4.08
C ARG A 136 5.78 -8.88 -3.50
N ILE A 137 6.21 -9.01 -2.25
CA ILE A 137 7.05 -8.02 -1.57
C ILE A 137 8.50 -8.22 -2.01
N LEU A 138 9.03 -7.25 -2.74
CA LEU A 138 10.42 -7.28 -3.21
C LEU A 138 11.39 -6.78 -2.13
N GLN A 139 10.99 -5.81 -1.33
CA GLN A 139 11.84 -5.17 -0.32
C GLN A 139 11.01 -4.55 0.79
N LYS A 140 11.51 -4.66 2.03
CA LYS A 140 11.04 -3.90 3.19
C LYS A 140 12.14 -2.95 3.62
N GLY A 141 11.80 -1.73 3.93
CA GLY A 141 12.76 -0.69 4.30
C GLY A 141 12.19 0.33 5.27
N SER A 142 13.04 1.28 5.60
CA SER A 142 12.69 2.38 6.49
C SER A 142 13.52 3.61 6.16
N LEU A 143 12.93 4.80 6.31
CA LEU A 143 13.56 6.08 6.05
C LEU A 143 13.37 7.01 7.24
N SER A 144 14.42 7.69 7.65
CA SER A 144 14.33 8.83 8.58
C SER A 144 13.63 10.01 7.91
N GLY A 145 13.23 10.97 8.70
CA GLY A 145 12.62 12.19 8.16
C GLY A 145 13.55 12.95 7.24
N GLY A 146 13.07 13.30 6.05
CA GLY A 146 13.84 14.00 5.02
C GLY A 146 14.80 13.14 4.20
N ASP A 147 14.92 11.84 4.51
CA ASP A 147 15.77 10.93 3.74
C ASP A 147 15.12 10.46 2.45
N GLU A 148 15.98 10.06 1.50
CA GLU A 148 15.56 9.45 0.25
C GLU A 148 16.39 8.20 -0.07
N VAL A 149 15.80 7.27 -0.84
CA VAL A 149 16.47 6.08 -1.36
C VAL A 149 16.04 5.83 -2.79
N THR A 150 17.00 5.50 -3.65
CA THR A 150 16.76 5.16 -5.07
C THR A 150 16.92 3.67 -5.28
N TYR A 151 15.98 3.08 -6.01
CA TYR A 151 15.93 1.68 -6.36
C TYR A 151 15.97 1.46 -7.86
N ASN A 152 16.58 0.34 -8.26
CA ASN A 152 16.66 -0.12 -9.64
C ASN A 152 16.01 -1.49 -9.77
N LEU A 153 14.87 -1.57 -10.43
CA LEU A 153 14.13 -2.80 -10.68
C LEU A 153 14.44 -3.33 -12.08
N ARG A 154 14.76 -4.62 -12.18
CA ARG A 154 14.85 -5.36 -13.42
C ARG A 154 13.89 -6.53 -13.43
N LEU A 155 13.31 -6.79 -14.59
CA LEU A 155 12.38 -7.90 -14.81
C LEU A 155 12.79 -8.62 -16.14
N TRP A 156 12.79 -9.95 -16.12
CA TRP A 156 12.99 -10.76 -17.32
C TRP A 156 12.38 -12.16 -17.20
#